data_f2d0f6430adcdde5c231e702b88948d8
#
_entry.id   f2d0f6430adcdde5c231e702b88948d8
#
_cell.length_a   1.000
_cell.length_b   1.000
_cell.length_c   1.000
_cell.angle_alpha   90.00
_cell.angle_beta   90.00
_cell.angle_gamma   90.00
#
_symmetry.space_group_name_H-M   'P 1'
#
loop_
_entity.id
_entity.type
_entity.pdbx_description
1 polymer ?
#
loop_
_entity_poly.entity_id
_entity_poly.type
_entity_poly.pdbx_seq_one_letter_code
_entity_poly.pdbx_strand_id
1 'polypeptide(L)'
;MKTNKKSFSYLLFFLLLLVFLALFAFLGIRSFYRANYMPEPCTESADELSNPYIGFYHMYGYVLGSDSLSNLPAASDSDAKNRQGIVMLEVNLQNFSNEDLSDSALSQLDTILSAWQRHGSQVILRFLYDWDGKAMETEPQSLEQILRHMDQTAEVVNRYTDCVFLMQGIFVGNCGEMNNSHYMSDEDCTTLMHHLAEVTDPSVFLSVRTPVQRRKILDSSERPTKETAFDGSLSSRLGLFNDGMLGTANDTGTYGDTAASADTYRSAWVREDELSFQNELCNFVPNGGEVTLDNPLNDLAHAIQDLSRMHVSYLNSEHDPAVLDKWKAAAYKDKASVFNGLSGYDYIERHLGYRYVIQDTALDSSDFQIRLENVGFSVCYRKLDLQLTLVSSDGEVFSFPISSDSRFWIPGTTAELSISLPLARLAKGSYTVYFQMTDPVLQREILPANTFSHDTHGFSIGTLEISKLY
;
A
#
# COMPACT_ATOMS: atom_id res chain seq x y z
N MET A 1 1.02 -63.53 49.05
CA MET A 1 0.61 -62.28 48.26
C MET A 1 0.41 -61.08 49.19
N LYS A 2 1.44 -60.58 49.87
CA LYS A 2 1.36 -59.40 50.78
C LYS A 2 2.46 -58.31 50.56
N THR A 3 3.29 -58.44 49.53
CA THR A 3 4.46 -57.57 49.32
C THR A 3 4.27 -56.40 48.29
N ASN A 4 3.12 -56.32 47.57
CA ASN A 4 2.95 -55.32 46.51
C ASN A 4 2.26 -53.99 46.93
N LYS A 5 1.63 -53.95 48.13
CA LYS A 5 0.92 -52.71 48.55
C LYS A 5 1.88 -51.60 49.02
N LYS A 6 3.01 -51.96 49.66
CA LYS A 6 3.96 -50.92 50.13
C LYS A 6 4.76 -50.29 49.00
N SER A 7 5.15 -51.07 47.97
CA SER A 7 5.88 -50.55 46.80
C SER A 7 5.02 -49.60 45.97
N PHE A 8 3.73 -49.90 45.80
CA PHE A 8 2.77 -49.02 45.10
C PHE A 8 2.54 -47.72 45.86
N SER A 9 2.47 -47.76 47.20
CA SER A 9 2.31 -46.55 48.03
C SER A 9 3.52 -45.59 47.95
N TYR A 10 4.75 -46.14 47.90
CA TYR A 10 5.96 -45.32 47.72
C TYR A 10 6.06 -44.71 46.32
N LEU A 11 5.67 -45.42 45.26
CA LEU A 11 5.64 -44.90 43.89
C LEU A 11 4.63 -43.78 43.75
N LEU A 12 3.44 -43.93 44.32
CA LEU A 12 2.39 -42.89 44.31
C LEU A 12 2.83 -41.64 45.09
N PHE A 13 3.49 -41.83 46.26
CA PHE A 13 4.03 -40.71 47.05
C PHE A 13 5.12 -39.97 46.29
N PHE A 14 6.01 -40.68 45.58
CA PHE A 14 7.07 -40.07 44.77
C PHE A 14 6.52 -39.30 43.58
N LEU A 15 5.48 -39.82 42.92
CA LEU A 15 4.77 -39.16 41.84
C LEU A 15 4.07 -37.88 42.31
N LEU A 16 3.38 -37.92 43.45
CA LEU A 16 2.73 -36.76 44.06
C LEU A 16 3.75 -35.70 44.50
N LEU A 17 4.92 -36.13 45.00
CA LEU A 17 6.01 -35.22 45.35
C LEU A 17 6.59 -34.55 44.12
N LEU A 18 6.78 -35.26 43.00
CA LEU A 18 7.24 -34.71 41.73
C LEU A 18 6.23 -33.71 41.14
N VAL A 19 4.93 -34.04 41.21
CA VAL A 19 3.86 -33.10 40.76
C VAL A 19 3.83 -31.87 41.67
N PHE A 20 3.99 -32.04 42.98
CA PHE A 20 4.04 -30.92 43.93
C PHE A 20 5.28 -30.05 43.70
N LEU A 21 6.45 -30.64 43.46
CA LEU A 21 7.68 -29.92 43.13
C LEU A 21 7.58 -29.21 41.78
N ALA A 22 6.95 -29.82 40.78
CA ALA A 22 6.69 -29.19 39.48
C ALA A 22 5.70 -28.03 39.61
N LEU A 23 4.62 -28.20 40.40
CA LEU A 23 3.68 -27.12 40.72
C LEU A 23 4.34 -25.99 41.52
N PHE A 24 5.20 -26.34 42.48
CA PHE A 24 5.92 -25.36 43.28
C PHE A 24 6.95 -24.60 42.46
N ALA A 25 7.67 -25.30 41.55
CA ALA A 25 8.56 -24.67 40.57
C ALA A 25 7.78 -23.77 39.60
N PHE A 26 6.61 -24.20 39.09
CA PHE A 26 5.75 -23.43 38.21
C PHE A 26 5.14 -22.21 38.91
N LEU A 27 4.65 -22.35 40.16
CA LEU A 27 4.15 -21.24 40.96
C LEU A 27 5.28 -20.34 41.44
N GLY A 28 6.46 -20.89 41.76
CA GLY A 28 7.66 -20.15 42.12
C GLY A 28 8.15 -19.27 40.98
N ILE A 29 8.21 -19.80 39.76
CA ILE A 29 8.63 -19.01 38.56
C ILE A 29 7.69 -17.84 38.31
N ARG A 30 6.39 -18.00 38.57
CA ARG A 30 5.41 -16.87 38.41
C ARG A 30 5.55 -15.78 39.47
N SER A 31 6.19 -16.05 40.59
CA SER A 31 6.29 -15.12 41.71
C SER A 31 7.58 -14.27 41.72
N PHE A 32 8.51 -14.49 40.78
CA PHE A 32 9.84 -13.86 40.85
C PHE A 32 10.02 -12.55 40.12
N TYR A 33 9.03 -12.09 39.34
CA TYR A 33 9.11 -10.78 38.71
C TYR A 33 7.77 -10.06 38.72
N ARG A 34 7.83 -8.74 38.74
CA ARG A 34 6.72 -7.83 38.48
C ARG A 34 7.14 -6.94 37.31
N ALA A 35 6.32 -6.92 36.29
CA ALA A 35 6.44 -6.00 35.17
C ALA A 35 5.40 -4.88 35.33
N ASN A 36 5.81 -3.65 35.08
CA ASN A 36 4.92 -2.49 35.07
C ASN A 36 5.21 -1.71 33.78
N TYR A 37 4.24 -1.65 32.90
CA TYR A 37 4.32 -0.90 31.67
C TYR A 37 3.62 0.45 31.82
N MET A 38 4.28 1.51 31.37
CA MET A 38 3.78 2.88 31.33
C MET A 38 3.75 3.33 29.89
N PRO A 39 2.56 3.39 29.25
CA PRO A 39 2.46 3.83 27.85
C PRO A 39 2.78 5.31 27.70
N GLU A 40 3.37 5.67 26.57
CA GLU A 40 3.37 7.07 26.10
C GLU A 40 1.98 7.47 25.60
N PRO A 41 1.61 8.74 25.66
CA PRO A 41 0.33 9.20 25.13
C PRO A 41 0.22 8.95 23.62
N CYS A 42 -0.78 8.19 23.19
CA CYS A 42 -1.04 7.88 21.79
C CYS A 42 -1.76 9.07 21.10
N THR A 43 -1.08 10.21 21.01
CA THR A 43 -1.65 11.42 20.38
C THR A 43 -1.45 11.37 18.88
N GLU A 44 -2.56 11.50 18.12
CA GLU A 44 -2.50 11.63 16.67
C GLU A 44 -1.82 12.93 16.25
N SER A 45 -1.01 12.88 15.18
CA SER A 45 -0.36 14.02 14.53
C SER A 45 -1.05 14.34 13.20
N ALA A 46 -1.18 15.63 12.88
CA ALA A 46 -1.58 16.11 11.56
C ALA A 46 -0.40 16.27 10.58
N ASP A 47 0.79 15.79 10.94
CA ASP A 47 1.98 15.92 10.09
C ASP A 47 1.82 15.17 8.77
N GLU A 48 2.47 15.68 7.75
CA GLU A 48 2.70 14.98 6.50
C GLU A 48 3.68 13.84 6.73
N LEU A 49 3.34 12.65 6.23
CA LEU A 49 4.17 11.46 6.37
C LEU A 49 4.73 11.05 5.01
N SER A 50 6.03 10.94 4.90
CA SER A 50 6.70 10.51 3.67
C SER A 50 6.68 8.97 3.52
N ASN A 51 5.51 8.34 3.68
CA ASN A 51 5.34 6.90 3.51
C ASN A 51 5.30 6.50 2.01
N PRO A 52 5.78 5.31 1.62
CA PRO A 52 5.83 4.88 0.23
C PRO A 52 4.45 4.51 -0.35
N TYR A 53 4.34 4.49 -1.69
CA TYR A 53 3.19 4.03 -2.50
C TYR A 53 1.93 4.90 -2.45
N ILE A 54 1.96 6.06 -1.84
CA ILE A 54 0.79 6.90 -1.54
C ILE A 54 1.06 8.37 -1.79
N GLY A 55 -0.02 9.15 -1.94
CA GLY A 55 0.06 10.61 -1.98
C GLY A 55 -0.18 11.21 -3.37
N PHE A 56 0.09 12.49 -3.49
CA PHE A 56 0.06 13.16 -4.78
C PHE A 56 1.32 12.83 -5.59
N TYR A 57 1.14 12.43 -6.87
CA TYR A 57 2.26 12.16 -7.78
C TYR A 57 2.47 13.29 -8.78
N HIS A 58 3.74 13.45 -9.20
CA HIS A 58 4.12 14.28 -10.36
C HIS A 58 4.36 13.37 -11.56
N MET A 59 4.11 13.92 -12.76
CA MET A 59 4.28 13.20 -14.04
C MET A 59 5.59 13.56 -14.71
N TYR A 60 6.23 12.55 -15.28
CA TYR A 60 7.46 12.68 -16.06
C TYR A 60 7.33 11.90 -17.37
N GLY A 61 7.53 12.58 -18.50
CA GLY A 61 7.44 11.98 -19.83
C GLY A 61 8.82 11.70 -20.42
N TYR A 62 8.95 10.53 -21.06
CA TYR A 62 10.15 10.10 -21.76
C TYR A 62 9.79 9.52 -23.14
N VAL A 63 10.56 9.86 -24.19
CA VAL A 63 10.40 9.29 -25.52
C VAL A 63 11.59 8.38 -25.79
N LEU A 64 11.36 7.07 -25.94
CA LEU A 64 12.42 6.14 -26.28
C LEU A 64 12.89 6.34 -27.74
N GLY A 65 14.19 6.16 -27.96
CA GLY A 65 14.82 6.43 -29.26
C GLY A 65 15.08 7.92 -29.53
N SER A 66 14.91 8.79 -28.54
CA SER A 66 15.33 10.20 -28.63
C SER A 66 16.84 10.35 -28.39
N ASP A 67 17.44 11.43 -28.91
CA ASP A 67 18.89 11.68 -28.79
C ASP A 67 19.34 11.91 -27.33
N SER A 68 18.45 12.34 -26.45
CA SER A 68 18.75 12.61 -25.05
C SER A 68 17.54 12.38 -24.13
N LEU A 69 17.82 11.87 -22.93
CA LEU A 69 16.85 11.81 -21.84
C LEU A 69 16.93 13.11 -21.01
N SER A 70 15.82 13.81 -20.91
CA SER A 70 15.65 14.97 -20.03
C SER A 70 14.90 14.57 -18.75
N ASN A 71 14.95 15.42 -17.71
CA ASN A 71 14.15 15.28 -16.49
C ASN A 71 14.43 14.00 -15.64
N LEU A 72 15.63 13.41 -15.78
CA LEU A 72 16.05 12.37 -14.85
C LEU A 72 16.30 13.00 -13.48
N PRO A 73 15.88 12.35 -12.37
CA PRO A 73 16.15 12.86 -11.03
C PRO A 73 17.65 12.84 -10.75
N ALA A 74 18.14 13.89 -10.05
CA ALA A 74 19.53 13.92 -9.62
C ALA A 74 19.76 12.96 -8.46
N ALA A 75 20.88 12.27 -8.44
CA ALA A 75 21.23 11.38 -7.34
C ALA A 75 21.39 12.12 -5.99
N SER A 76 21.68 13.44 -6.02
CA SER A 76 21.74 14.31 -4.85
C SER A 76 20.39 14.59 -4.19
N ASP A 77 19.28 14.34 -4.90
CA ASP A 77 17.91 14.55 -4.41
C ASP A 77 17.39 13.38 -3.58
N SER A 78 18.20 12.33 -3.41
CA SER A 78 17.88 11.13 -2.60
C SER A 78 17.78 11.39 -1.09
N ASP A 79 17.99 12.63 -0.64
CA ASP A 79 17.84 13.02 0.76
C ASP A 79 16.38 12.85 1.20
N ALA A 80 16.13 12.26 2.37
CA ALA A 80 14.79 11.88 2.85
C ALA A 80 13.78 13.05 2.87
N LYS A 81 14.27 14.29 2.93
CA LYS A 81 13.46 15.52 2.89
C LYS A 81 13.01 15.92 1.48
N ASN A 82 13.72 15.45 0.44
CA ASN A 82 13.48 15.77 -0.96
C ASN A 82 13.00 14.57 -1.79
N ARG A 83 12.75 13.41 -1.15
CA ARG A 83 12.19 12.25 -1.85
C ARG A 83 10.77 12.55 -2.28
N GLN A 84 10.55 12.50 -3.58
CA GLN A 84 9.20 12.38 -4.09
C GLN A 84 8.74 10.95 -3.76
N GLY A 85 7.63 10.81 -3.00
CA GLY A 85 7.12 9.51 -2.55
C GLY A 85 6.75 8.62 -3.73
N ILE A 86 5.73 9.02 -4.48
CA ILE A 86 5.24 8.32 -5.67
C ILE A 86 5.32 9.26 -6.88
N VAL A 87 5.72 8.72 -8.03
CA VAL A 87 5.81 9.45 -9.31
C VAL A 87 5.17 8.66 -10.43
N MET A 88 4.66 9.34 -11.46
CA MET A 88 4.19 8.70 -12.67
C MET A 88 5.20 8.90 -13.80
N LEU A 89 5.58 7.82 -14.47
CA LEU A 89 6.43 7.84 -15.64
C LEU A 89 5.62 7.42 -16.85
N GLU A 90 5.49 8.33 -17.81
CA GLU A 90 4.97 8.03 -19.14
C GLU A 90 6.12 7.80 -20.11
N VAL A 91 6.20 6.58 -20.63
CA VAL A 91 7.26 6.16 -21.57
C VAL A 91 6.65 5.96 -22.94
N ASN A 92 6.93 6.91 -23.84
CA ASN A 92 6.39 6.92 -25.19
C ASN A 92 7.25 6.09 -26.13
N LEU A 93 6.62 5.12 -26.80
CA LEU A 93 7.21 4.16 -27.74
C LEU A 93 6.93 4.50 -29.22
N GLN A 94 6.36 5.66 -29.52
CA GLN A 94 5.88 6.00 -30.87
C GLN A 94 6.96 5.86 -31.98
N ASN A 95 8.24 6.07 -31.65
CA ASN A 95 9.33 5.91 -32.61
C ASN A 95 9.53 4.45 -33.08
N PHE A 96 8.92 3.51 -32.38
CA PHE A 96 9.01 2.06 -32.64
C PHE A 96 7.66 1.44 -33.02
N SER A 97 6.65 2.24 -33.40
CA SER A 97 5.30 1.71 -33.70
C SER A 97 5.29 0.62 -34.78
N ASN A 98 6.28 0.57 -35.67
CA ASN A 98 6.36 -0.39 -36.77
C ASN A 98 7.57 -1.35 -36.69
N GLU A 99 8.31 -1.35 -35.59
CA GLU A 99 9.51 -2.16 -35.40
C GLU A 99 9.73 -2.46 -33.89
N ASP A 100 10.52 -3.48 -33.60
CA ASP A 100 10.89 -3.82 -32.23
C ASP A 100 11.75 -2.73 -31.59
N LEU A 101 11.68 -2.63 -30.25
CA LEU A 101 12.54 -1.71 -29.49
C LEU A 101 14.01 -2.07 -29.71
N SER A 102 14.83 -1.10 -30.07
CA SER A 102 16.28 -1.32 -30.21
C SER A 102 16.95 -1.51 -28.83
N ASP A 103 18.14 -2.13 -28.84
CA ASP A 103 18.96 -2.27 -27.61
C ASP A 103 19.26 -0.90 -26.97
N SER A 104 19.38 0.14 -27.78
CA SER A 104 19.58 1.50 -27.29
C SER A 104 18.33 2.02 -26.56
N ALA A 105 17.14 1.77 -27.09
CA ALA A 105 15.87 2.16 -26.46
C ALA A 105 15.66 1.42 -25.13
N LEU A 106 15.96 0.11 -25.08
CA LEU A 106 15.91 -0.68 -23.86
C LEU A 106 16.94 -0.21 -22.83
N SER A 107 18.13 0.22 -23.26
CA SER A 107 19.14 0.82 -22.40
C SER A 107 18.71 2.20 -21.86
N GLN A 108 17.94 2.97 -22.65
CA GLN A 108 17.32 4.21 -22.15
C GLN A 108 16.28 3.93 -21.07
N LEU A 109 15.40 2.94 -21.27
CA LEU A 109 14.42 2.53 -20.26
C LEU A 109 15.11 2.07 -18.95
N ASP A 110 16.18 1.26 -19.07
CA ASP A 110 17.00 0.85 -17.92
C ASP A 110 17.60 2.05 -17.17
N THR A 111 18.11 3.04 -17.92
CA THR A 111 18.65 4.29 -17.36
C THR A 111 17.58 5.09 -16.59
N ILE A 112 16.37 5.20 -17.16
CA ILE A 112 15.24 5.90 -16.53
C ILE A 112 14.87 5.21 -15.21
N LEU A 113 14.60 3.91 -15.24
CA LEU A 113 14.16 3.18 -14.04
C LEU A 113 15.25 3.13 -12.97
N SER A 114 16.51 2.94 -13.37
CA SER A 114 17.67 2.98 -12.47
C SER A 114 17.83 4.36 -11.80
N ALA A 115 17.55 5.45 -12.51
CA ALA A 115 17.63 6.80 -11.93
C ALA A 115 16.55 7.00 -10.86
N TRP A 116 15.31 6.60 -11.12
CA TRP A 116 14.21 6.71 -10.18
C TRP A 116 14.33 5.74 -8.98
N GLN A 117 14.86 4.53 -9.20
CA GLN A 117 15.19 3.62 -8.11
C GLN A 117 16.23 4.23 -7.16
N ARG A 118 17.32 4.79 -7.70
CA ARG A 118 18.35 5.47 -6.87
C ARG A 118 17.82 6.71 -6.16
N HIS A 119 16.84 7.41 -6.76
CA HIS A 119 16.16 8.53 -6.12
C HIS A 119 15.30 8.06 -4.93
N GLY A 120 14.85 6.81 -4.92
CA GLY A 120 14.04 6.20 -3.86
C GLY A 120 12.55 6.46 -4.00
N SER A 121 12.07 6.86 -5.18
CA SER A 121 10.65 7.01 -5.50
C SER A 121 10.03 5.67 -5.90
N GLN A 122 8.74 5.53 -5.66
CA GLN A 122 7.93 4.46 -6.21
C GLN A 122 7.28 4.94 -7.50
N VAL A 123 7.28 4.10 -8.51
CA VAL A 123 6.89 4.43 -9.87
C VAL A 123 5.54 3.83 -10.24
N ILE A 124 4.64 4.69 -10.69
CA ILE A 124 3.51 4.33 -11.55
C ILE A 124 4.04 4.40 -12.98
N LEU A 125 4.06 3.28 -13.70
CA LEU A 125 4.62 3.22 -15.03
C LEU A 125 3.52 3.08 -16.08
N ARG A 126 3.50 3.96 -17.08
CA ARG A 126 2.57 3.91 -18.21
C ARG A 126 3.36 3.93 -19.50
N PHE A 127 3.23 2.89 -20.32
CA PHE A 127 3.71 2.89 -21.69
C PHE A 127 2.61 3.36 -22.62
N LEU A 128 3.00 4.07 -23.69
CA LEU A 128 2.06 4.65 -24.64
C LEU A 128 2.70 4.92 -25.99
N TYR A 129 1.91 5.23 -27.01
CA TYR A 129 2.37 5.61 -28.35
C TYR A 129 1.92 7.03 -28.74
N ASP A 130 1.24 7.74 -27.87
CA ASP A 130 0.61 9.02 -28.18
C ASP A 130 0.53 9.96 -26.96
N TRP A 131 0.80 11.25 -27.18
CA TRP A 131 0.53 12.32 -26.21
C TRP A 131 -0.39 13.41 -26.74
N ASP A 132 -0.76 13.33 -28.05
CA ASP A 132 -1.46 14.40 -28.75
C ASP A 132 -2.93 14.09 -29.05
N GLY A 133 -3.47 13.00 -28.48
CA GLY A 133 -4.84 12.53 -28.74
C GLY A 133 -5.00 11.86 -30.11
N LYS A 134 -3.95 11.26 -30.64
CA LYS A 134 -3.88 10.65 -31.97
C LYS A 134 -3.48 9.18 -31.94
N ALA A 135 -3.81 8.46 -30.89
CA ALA A 135 -3.41 7.07 -30.71
C ALA A 135 -3.72 6.21 -31.94
N MET A 136 -4.89 6.40 -32.57
CA MET A 136 -5.27 5.66 -33.78
C MET A 136 -4.35 5.90 -34.99
N GLU A 137 -3.51 6.96 -34.98
CA GLU A 137 -2.53 7.24 -36.03
C GLU A 137 -1.11 6.77 -35.67
N THR A 138 -0.80 6.71 -34.36
CA THR A 138 0.56 6.50 -33.84
C THR A 138 0.80 5.12 -33.27
N GLU A 139 -0.25 4.38 -32.93
CA GLU A 139 -0.15 3.00 -32.44
C GLU A 139 0.41 2.03 -33.50
N PRO A 140 1.01 0.90 -33.06
CA PRO A 140 1.38 -0.19 -33.98
C PRO A 140 0.17 -0.63 -34.84
N GLN A 141 0.47 -1.08 -36.08
CA GLN A 141 -0.55 -1.57 -36.99
C GLN A 141 -1.00 -3.00 -36.71
N SER A 142 -0.35 -3.69 -35.78
CA SER A 142 -0.73 -5.05 -35.36
C SER A 142 -0.63 -5.23 -33.86
N LEU A 143 -1.52 -6.07 -33.32
CA LEU A 143 -1.56 -6.47 -31.92
C LEU A 143 -0.23 -7.15 -31.53
N GLU A 144 0.31 -7.98 -32.43
CA GLU A 144 1.57 -8.72 -32.19
C GLU A 144 2.76 -7.79 -31.97
N GLN A 145 2.77 -6.59 -32.57
CA GLN A 145 3.83 -5.62 -32.31
C GLN A 145 3.72 -5.06 -30.88
N ILE A 146 2.51 -4.82 -30.39
CA ILE A 146 2.29 -4.37 -29.00
C ILE A 146 2.74 -5.47 -28.02
N LEU A 147 2.39 -6.73 -28.30
CA LEU A 147 2.81 -7.88 -27.47
C LEU A 147 4.35 -7.99 -27.41
N ARG A 148 5.05 -7.83 -28.54
CA ARG A 148 6.53 -7.81 -28.54
C ARG A 148 7.11 -6.65 -27.73
N HIS A 149 6.50 -5.46 -27.79
CA HIS A 149 6.92 -4.34 -26.95
C HIS A 149 6.70 -4.63 -25.45
N MET A 150 5.60 -5.32 -25.10
CA MET A 150 5.37 -5.78 -23.74
C MET A 150 6.46 -6.76 -23.29
N ASP A 151 6.82 -7.74 -24.12
CA ASP A 151 7.92 -8.68 -23.84
C ASP A 151 9.23 -7.92 -23.57
N GLN A 152 9.61 -7.04 -24.50
CA GLN A 152 10.89 -6.32 -24.45
C GLN A 152 10.97 -5.37 -23.25
N THR A 153 9.88 -4.64 -22.95
CA THR A 153 9.85 -3.71 -21.81
C THR A 153 9.81 -4.46 -20.48
N ALA A 154 9.09 -5.59 -20.40
CA ALA A 154 9.01 -6.41 -19.20
C ALA A 154 10.38 -6.97 -18.78
N GLU A 155 11.26 -7.34 -19.73
CA GLU A 155 12.63 -7.77 -19.42
C GLU A 155 13.42 -6.68 -18.66
N VAL A 156 13.13 -5.41 -18.92
CA VAL A 156 13.74 -4.30 -18.19
C VAL A 156 13.03 -4.06 -16.88
N VAL A 157 11.68 -3.91 -16.91
CA VAL A 157 10.84 -3.58 -15.74
C VAL A 157 11.03 -4.59 -14.61
N ASN A 158 11.11 -5.88 -14.92
CA ASN A 158 11.27 -6.95 -13.93
C ASN A 158 12.58 -6.89 -13.12
N ARG A 159 13.54 -6.05 -13.53
CA ARG A 159 14.75 -5.77 -12.73
C ARG A 159 14.54 -4.69 -11.67
N TYR A 160 13.41 -3.98 -11.70
CA TYR A 160 13.10 -2.81 -10.87
C TYR A 160 11.80 -2.98 -10.06
N THR A 161 11.50 -4.21 -9.64
CA THR A 161 10.28 -4.53 -8.88
C THR A 161 10.21 -3.90 -7.49
N ASP A 162 11.34 -3.45 -6.97
CA ASP A 162 11.44 -2.63 -5.76
C ASP A 162 11.15 -1.14 -6.01
N CYS A 163 11.18 -0.69 -7.26
CA CYS A 163 10.89 0.68 -7.67
C CYS A 163 9.51 0.80 -8.33
N VAL A 164 9.19 -0.10 -9.29
CA VAL A 164 7.92 -0.08 -10.01
C VAL A 164 6.82 -0.68 -9.13
N PHE A 165 5.94 0.19 -8.64
CA PHE A 165 4.79 -0.19 -7.82
C PHE A 165 3.69 -0.82 -8.65
N LEU A 166 3.31 -0.14 -9.74
CA LEU A 166 2.27 -0.61 -10.65
C LEU A 166 2.47 -0.10 -12.08
N MET A 167 1.86 -0.82 -13.03
CA MET A 167 1.75 -0.38 -14.42
C MET A 167 0.31 -0.05 -14.76
N GLN A 168 0.09 1.10 -15.40
CA GLN A 168 -1.22 1.55 -15.84
C GLN A 168 -1.44 1.30 -17.32
N GLY A 169 -2.64 0.79 -17.66
CA GLY A 169 -3.08 0.57 -19.02
C GLY A 169 -2.45 -0.66 -19.68
N ILE A 170 -2.67 -0.76 -20.98
CA ILE A 170 -2.23 -1.84 -21.86
C ILE A 170 -1.47 -1.30 -23.08
N PHE A 171 -0.73 -0.20 -22.90
CA PHE A 171 0.06 0.54 -23.89
C PHE A 171 -0.74 1.36 -24.89
N VAL A 172 -2.04 1.12 -25.05
CA VAL A 172 -2.86 1.72 -26.10
C VAL A 172 -3.83 2.78 -25.61
N GLY A 173 -4.28 3.59 -26.53
CA GLY A 173 -5.19 4.70 -26.32
C GLY A 173 -4.50 6.04 -26.21
N ASN A 174 -5.28 7.12 -26.33
CA ASN A 174 -4.76 8.47 -26.13
C ASN A 174 -4.11 8.54 -24.74
N CYS A 175 -2.91 9.06 -24.68
CA CYS A 175 -2.10 9.11 -23.44
C CYS A 175 -1.94 7.77 -22.72
N GLY A 176 -2.13 6.63 -23.41
CA GLY A 176 -2.10 5.29 -22.80
C GLY A 176 -3.31 4.95 -21.92
N GLU A 177 -4.38 5.74 -22.00
CA GLU A 177 -5.56 5.65 -21.10
C GLU A 177 -6.64 4.68 -21.56
N MET A 178 -6.33 3.73 -22.44
CA MET A 178 -7.29 2.73 -22.90
C MET A 178 -8.58 3.33 -23.50
N ASN A 179 -8.41 4.35 -24.34
CA ASN A 179 -9.50 5.00 -25.08
C ASN A 179 -9.03 5.38 -26.49
N ASN A 180 -9.95 5.57 -27.43
CA ASN A 180 -9.64 6.00 -28.81
C ASN A 180 -8.49 5.20 -29.44
N SER A 181 -8.54 3.88 -29.40
CA SER A 181 -7.56 2.95 -29.97
C SER A 181 -8.22 1.93 -30.88
N HIS A 182 -7.44 1.37 -31.81
CA HIS A 182 -7.87 0.24 -32.63
C HIS A 182 -8.05 -1.06 -31.81
N TYR A 183 -7.42 -1.13 -30.62
CA TYR A 183 -7.31 -2.34 -29.79
C TYR A 183 -8.23 -2.28 -28.53
N MET A 184 -9.37 -1.59 -28.62
CA MET A 184 -10.32 -1.48 -27.50
C MET A 184 -11.45 -2.50 -27.54
N SER A 185 -11.39 -3.53 -28.42
CA SER A 185 -12.31 -4.64 -28.33
C SER A 185 -12.11 -5.43 -27.02
N ASP A 186 -13.16 -6.09 -26.52
CA ASP A 186 -13.04 -6.91 -25.30
C ASP A 186 -11.99 -8.01 -25.45
N GLU A 187 -11.83 -8.56 -26.66
CA GLU A 187 -10.85 -9.60 -26.99
C GLU A 187 -9.42 -9.05 -26.97
N ASP A 188 -9.17 -7.90 -27.62
CA ASP A 188 -7.85 -7.28 -27.62
C ASP A 188 -7.42 -6.83 -26.23
N CYS A 189 -8.30 -6.14 -25.48
CA CYS A 189 -8.01 -5.73 -24.10
C CYS A 189 -7.69 -6.93 -23.20
N THR A 190 -8.43 -8.04 -23.37
CA THR A 190 -8.19 -9.28 -22.63
C THR A 190 -6.83 -9.88 -23.01
N THR A 191 -6.53 -9.99 -24.30
CA THR A 191 -5.28 -10.53 -24.81
C THR A 191 -4.09 -9.72 -24.31
N LEU A 192 -4.12 -8.40 -24.45
CA LEU A 192 -3.04 -7.49 -24.02
C LEU A 192 -2.81 -7.54 -22.51
N MET A 193 -3.87 -7.50 -21.71
CA MET A 193 -3.74 -7.50 -20.23
C MET A 193 -3.25 -8.86 -19.73
N HIS A 194 -3.76 -9.98 -20.26
CA HIS A 194 -3.28 -11.30 -19.86
C HIS A 194 -1.80 -11.50 -20.23
N HIS A 195 -1.40 -11.06 -21.43
CA HIS A 195 0.00 -11.13 -21.84
C HIS A 195 0.90 -10.26 -20.93
N LEU A 196 0.48 -9.00 -20.67
CA LEU A 196 1.22 -8.13 -19.77
C LEU A 196 1.38 -8.76 -18.38
N ALA A 197 0.34 -9.42 -17.86
CA ALA A 197 0.38 -10.11 -16.58
C ALA A 197 1.32 -11.35 -16.58
N GLU A 198 1.43 -12.05 -17.72
CA GLU A 198 2.30 -13.20 -17.87
C GLU A 198 3.78 -12.80 -17.90
N VAL A 199 4.11 -11.69 -18.59
CA VAL A 199 5.51 -11.27 -18.79
C VAL A 199 6.06 -10.41 -17.66
N THR A 200 5.20 -9.79 -16.85
CA THR A 200 5.60 -8.94 -15.72
C THR A 200 5.65 -9.72 -14.40
N ASP A 201 6.62 -9.37 -13.57
CA ASP A 201 6.76 -9.96 -12.22
C ASP A 201 5.45 -9.84 -11.41
N PRO A 202 5.00 -10.92 -10.75
CA PRO A 202 3.73 -10.92 -10.01
C PRO A 202 3.68 -9.95 -8.81
N SER A 203 4.80 -9.39 -8.39
CA SER A 203 4.84 -8.36 -7.35
C SER A 203 4.47 -6.96 -7.87
N VAL A 204 4.49 -6.73 -9.18
CA VAL A 204 4.07 -5.47 -9.80
C VAL A 204 2.56 -5.49 -10.02
N PHE A 205 1.84 -4.50 -9.51
CA PHE A 205 0.42 -4.37 -9.77
C PHE A 205 0.17 -3.90 -11.21
N LEU A 206 -1.01 -4.22 -11.74
CA LEU A 206 -1.50 -3.75 -13.03
C LEU A 206 -2.79 -2.97 -12.81
N SER A 207 -3.15 -2.06 -13.70
CA SER A 207 -4.42 -1.34 -13.56
C SER A 207 -5.04 -0.99 -14.90
N VAL A 208 -6.36 -0.96 -14.92
CA VAL A 208 -7.19 -0.55 -16.06
C VAL A 208 -8.02 0.67 -15.73
N ARG A 209 -8.42 1.40 -16.78
CA ARG A 209 -9.08 2.71 -16.68
C ARG A 209 -10.44 2.66 -15.98
N THR A 210 -11.22 1.59 -16.18
CA THR A 210 -12.58 1.52 -15.67
C THR A 210 -12.89 0.17 -15.00
N PRO A 211 -13.80 0.14 -14.01
CA PRO A 211 -14.23 -1.12 -13.39
C PRO A 211 -14.84 -2.12 -14.39
N VAL A 212 -15.56 -1.65 -15.42
CA VAL A 212 -16.13 -2.54 -16.44
C VAL A 212 -15.04 -3.20 -17.30
N GLN A 213 -13.95 -2.49 -17.63
CA GLN A 213 -12.81 -3.10 -18.33
C GLN A 213 -12.21 -4.24 -17.51
N ARG A 214 -12.02 -4.03 -16.20
CA ARG A 214 -11.56 -5.09 -15.31
C ARG A 214 -12.48 -6.30 -15.32
N ARG A 215 -13.80 -6.11 -15.19
CA ARG A 215 -14.78 -7.20 -15.19
C ARG A 215 -14.78 -7.96 -16.52
N LYS A 216 -14.64 -7.26 -17.64
CA LYS A 216 -14.58 -7.89 -18.98
C LYS A 216 -13.31 -8.71 -19.17
N ILE A 217 -12.14 -8.18 -18.78
CA ILE A 217 -10.83 -8.85 -18.89
C ILE A 217 -10.80 -10.13 -18.04
N LEU A 218 -11.36 -10.08 -16.83
CA LEU A 218 -11.42 -11.23 -15.92
C LEU A 218 -12.63 -12.15 -16.18
N ASP A 219 -13.52 -11.75 -17.07
CA ASP A 219 -14.81 -12.39 -17.31
C ASP A 219 -15.59 -12.69 -16.01
N SER A 220 -15.50 -11.76 -15.05
CA SER A 220 -16.05 -11.90 -13.70
C SER A 220 -16.23 -10.56 -13.00
N SER A 221 -17.24 -10.47 -12.14
CA SER A 221 -17.41 -9.37 -11.18
C SER A 221 -16.88 -9.71 -9.78
N GLU A 222 -16.25 -10.85 -9.60
CA GLU A 222 -15.71 -11.24 -8.30
C GLU A 222 -14.52 -10.36 -7.90
N ARG A 223 -14.39 -10.15 -6.61
CA ARG A 223 -13.29 -9.43 -5.98
C ARG A 223 -12.37 -10.43 -5.26
N PRO A 224 -11.09 -10.15 -5.13
CA PRO A 224 -10.23 -10.95 -4.27
C PRO A 224 -10.80 -11.03 -2.84
N THR A 225 -10.60 -12.18 -2.19
CA THR A 225 -10.88 -12.37 -0.76
C THR A 225 -9.57 -12.38 0.02
N LYS A 226 -9.63 -12.48 1.35
CA LYS A 226 -8.40 -12.62 2.16
C LYS A 226 -7.55 -13.83 1.77
N GLU A 227 -8.19 -14.89 1.27
CA GLU A 227 -7.55 -16.14 0.87
C GLU A 227 -6.89 -16.05 -0.52
N THR A 228 -7.44 -15.22 -1.40
CA THR A 228 -6.99 -15.09 -2.80
C THR A 228 -6.26 -13.78 -3.07
N ALA A 229 -6.33 -12.81 -2.16
CA ALA A 229 -5.59 -11.56 -2.27
C ALA A 229 -4.08 -11.82 -2.24
N PHE A 230 -3.34 -11.08 -3.06
CA PHE A 230 -1.87 -11.11 -3.10
C PHE A 230 -1.26 -12.47 -3.47
N ASP A 231 -2.00 -13.34 -4.17
CA ASP A 231 -1.53 -14.65 -4.63
C ASP A 231 -0.73 -14.59 -5.94
N GLY A 232 -0.60 -13.41 -6.54
CA GLY A 232 0.09 -13.17 -7.81
C GLY A 232 -0.74 -13.42 -9.06
N SER A 233 -1.98 -13.90 -8.93
CA SER A 233 -2.90 -14.03 -10.06
C SER A 233 -3.28 -12.67 -10.64
N LEU A 234 -3.74 -12.62 -11.90
CA LEU A 234 -4.21 -11.39 -12.51
C LEU A 234 -5.34 -10.75 -11.69
N SER A 235 -6.27 -11.54 -11.16
CA SER A 235 -7.37 -11.03 -10.33
C SER A 235 -6.88 -10.31 -9.05
N SER A 236 -5.80 -10.79 -8.45
CA SER A 236 -5.22 -10.18 -7.23
C SER A 236 -4.25 -9.03 -7.51
N ARG A 237 -3.88 -8.80 -8.77
CA ARG A 237 -2.95 -7.75 -9.22
C ARG A 237 -3.65 -6.60 -9.95
N LEU A 238 -4.83 -6.86 -10.56
CA LEU A 238 -5.49 -5.91 -11.45
C LEU A 238 -6.31 -4.89 -10.68
N GLY A 239 -5.74 -3.71 -10.47
CA GLY A 239 -6.36 -2.54 -9.88
C GLY A 239 -7.02 -1.62 -10.92
N LEU A 240 -7.24 -0.40 -10.49
CA LEU A 240 -7.94 0.62 -11.27
C LEU A 240 -7.13 1.93 -11.33
N PHE A 241 -7.38 2.71 -12.38
CA PHE A 241 -7.04 4.12 -12.41
C PHE A 241 -8.19 4.90 -13.07
N ASN A 242 -8.55 6.06 -12.53
CA ASN A 242 -9.68 6.85 -13.03
C ASN A 242 -9.20 8.28 -13.33
N ASP A 243 -8.89 8.55 -14.60
CA ASP A 243 -8.46 9.89 -15.05
C ASP A 243 -9.64 10.82 -15.38
N GLY A 244 -10.84 10.48 -14.94
CA GLY A 244 -12.05 11.28 -14.98
C GLY A 244 -12.73 11.45 -13.63
N MET A 245 -11.97 11.21 -12.55
CA MET A 245 -12.48 11.11 -11.17
C MET A 245 -13.19 12.39 -10.73
N LEU A 246 -14.39 12.25 -10.17
CA LEU A 246 -15.24 13.33 -9.67
C LEU A 246 -15.58 14.42 -10.69
N GLY A 247 -15.32 14.19 -11.99
CA GLY A 247 -15.51 15.21 -13.03
C GLY A 247 -16.97 15.40 -13.46
N THR A 248 -17.77 14.34 -13.43
CA THR A 248 -19.20 14.35 -13.77
C THR A 248 -19.94 13.28 -12.98
N ALA A 249 -21.26 13.21 -13.11
CA ALA A 249 -22.07 12.17 -12.45
C ALA A 249 -21.61 10.74 -12.80
N ASN A 250 -21.02 10.52 -13.96
CA ASN A 250 -20.48 9.23 -14.39
C ASN A 250 -18.93 9.22 -14.50
N ASP A 251 -18.24 10.13 -13.83
CA ASP A 251 -16.79 10.30 -13.89
C ASP A 251 -16.26 10.31 -15.32
N THR A 252 -16.81 11.24 -16.12
CA THR A 252 -16.43 11.45 -17.54
C THR A 252 -16.49 10.19 -18.41
N GLY A 253 -17.47 9.32 -18.13
CA GLY A 253 -17.70 8.07 -18.88
C GLY A 253 -17.08 6.82 -18.26
N THR A 254 -16.48 6.93 -17.08
CA THR A 254 -15.99 5.75 -16.31
C THR A 254 -17.15 4.87 -15.85
N TYR A 255 -18.29 5.47 -15.47
CA TYR A 255 -19.51 4.81 -15.02
C TYR A 255 -20.61 4.88 -16.07
N GLY A 256 -21.63 4.01 -15.96
CA GLY A 256 -22.76 3.92 -16.88
C GLY A 256 -24.11 4.16 -16.21
N ASP A 257 -25.15 3.74 -16.93
CA ASP A 257 -26.55 3.93 -16.53
C ASP A 257 -27.23 2.61 -16.15
N THR A 258 -26.50 1.48 -16.14
CA THR A 258 -27.01 0.15 -15.86
C THR A 258 -26.83 -0.19 -14.38
N ALA A 259 -27.89 -0.62 -13.71
CA ALA A 259 -27.77 -1.13 -12.34
C ALA A 259 -27.01 -2.46 -12.31
N ALA A 260 -26.26 -2.68 -11.24
CA ALA A 260 -25.46 -3.89 -11.07
C ALA A 260 -26.33 -5.14 -10.92
N SER A 261 -26.00 -6.20 -11.67
CA SER A 261 -26.55 -7.55 -11.51
C SER A 261 -25.57 -8.57 -12.06
N ALA A 262 -25.80 -9.84 -11.75
CA ALA A 262 -24.98 -10.94 -12.27
C ALA A 262 -24.98 -10.99 -13.81
N ASP A 263 -26.08 -10.60 -14.46
CA ASP A 263 -26.21 -10.60 -15.92
C ASP A 263 -25.61 -9.35 -16.58
N THR A 264 -25.24 -8.32 -15.80
CA THR A 264 -24.76 -7.03 -16.33
C THR A 264 -23.29 -6.75 -15.99
N TYR A 265 -22.53 -7.73 -15.49
CA TYR A 265 -21.13 -7.49 -15.06
C TYR A 265 -20.22 -7.01 -16.22
N ARG A 266 -20.58 -7.27 -17.48
CA ARG A 266 -19.87 -6.78 -18.66
C ARG A 266 -20.34 -5.39 -19.13
N SER A 267 -21.24 -4.74 -18.40
CA SER A 267 -21.71 -3.37 -18.66
C SER A 267 -21.17 -2.43 -17.57
N ALA A 268 -20.96 -1.16 -17.92
CA ALA A 268 -20.68 -0.14 -16.91
C ALA A 268 -21.95 0.08 -16.07
N TRP A 269 -21.79 0.06 -14.76
CA TRP A 269 -22.89 0.23 -13.81
C TRP A 269 -23.09 1.69 -13.43
N VAL A 270 -24.22 1.99 -12.81
CA VAL A 270 -24.49 3.31 -12.23
C VAL A 270 -23.42 3.62 -11.15
N ARG A 271 -23.14 4.92 -10.95
CA ARG A 271 -22.08 5.38 -10.03
C ARG A 271 -22.11 4.70 -8.67
N GLU A 272 -23.29 4.61 -8.04
CA GLU A 272 -23.43 4.06 -6.68
C GLU A 272 -23.00 2.58 -6.61
N ASP A 273 -23.32 1.79 -7.62
CA ASP A 273 -22.93 0.39 -7.71
C ASP A 273 -21.43 0.24 -8.02
N GLU A 274 -20.86 1.10 -8.87
CA GLU A 274 -19.43 1.12 -9.15
C GLU A 274 -18.61 1.55 -7.93
N LEU A 275 -19.07 2.55 -7.17
CA LEU A 275 -18.41 2.94 -5.91
C LEU A 275 -18.47 1.81 -4.87
N SER A 276 -19.60 1.08 -4.80
CA SER A 276 -19.73 -0.09 -3.92
C SER A 276 -18.80 -1.22 -4.35
N PHE A 277 -18.69 -1.48 -5.66
CA PHE A 277 -17.75 -2.45 -6.20
C PHE A 277 -16.30 -2.09 -5.89
N GLN A 278 -15.91 -0.84 -6.07
CA GLN A 278 -14.56 -0.34 -5.77
C GLN A 278 -14.24 -0.39 -4.28
N ASN A 279 -15.22 -0.10 -3.42
CA ASN A 279 -15.05 -0.16 -1.96
C ASN A 279 -14.64 -1.55 -1.47
N GLU A 280 -15.18 -2.61 -2.07
CA GLU A 280 -14.78 -3.98 -1.74
C GLU A 280 -13.48 -4.39 -2.44
N LEU A 281 -13.33 -4.04 -3.73
CA LEU A 281 -12.20 -4.41 -4.56
C LEU A 281 -10.89 -3.78 -4.08
N CYS A 282 -10.91 -2.47 -3.84
CA CYS A 282 -9.70 -1.70 -3.60
C CYS A 282 -9.15 -1.83 -2.17
N ASN A 283 -9.74 -2.71 -1.36
CA ASN A 283 -9.07 -3.27 -0.18
C ASN A 283 -7.90 -4.21 -0.54
N PHE A 284 -7.80 -4.66 -1.80
CA PHE A 284 -6.84 -5.70 -2.21
C PHE A 284 -5.98 -5.28 -3.41
N VAL A 285 -6.41 -4.28 -4.18
CA VAL A 285 -5.70 -3.78 -5.35
C VAL A 285 -5.66 -2.25 -5.36
N PRO A 286 -4.58 -1.62 -5.86
CA PRO A 286 -4.45 -0.16 -5.89
C PRO A 286 -5.51 0.52 -6.76
N ASN A 287 -5.90 1.73 -6.34
CA ASN A 287 -6.73 2.66 -7.08
C ASN A 287 -6.19 4.08 -6.97
N GLY A 288 -6.29 4.85 -8.03
CA GLY A 288 -5.88 6.25 -8.09
C GLY A 288 -6.28 6.89 -9.41
N GLY A 289 -5.62 7.96 -9.82
CA GLY A 289 -5.89 8.63 -11.08
C GLY A 289 -5.86 10.15 -10.99
N GLU A 290 -6.79 10.80 -11.67
CA GLU A 290 -6.85 12.26 -11.82
C GLU A 290 -8.27 12.77 -11.55
N VAL A 291 -8.37 13.88 -10.80
CA VAL A 291 -9.62 14.62 -10.67
C VAL A 291 -9.77 15.57 -11.86
N THR A 292 -11.01 15.84 -12.29
CA THR A 292 -11.23 16.71 -13.45
C THR A 292 -12.52 17.52 -13.32
N LEU A 293 -12.61 18.63 -14.06
CA LEU A 293 -13.80 19.45 -14.25
C LEU A 293 -14.43 19.92 -12.93
N ASP A 294 -14.13 21.14 -12.50
CA ASP A 294 -14.74 21.74 -11.31
C ASP A 294 -16.28 21.68 -11.32
N ASN A 295 -16.85 21.01 -10.35
CA ASN A 295 -18.29 20.81 -10.19
C ASN A 295 -18.62 20.41 -8.73
N PRO A 296 -19.91 20.32 -8.30
CA PRO A 296 -20.27 19.98 -6.92
C PRO A 296 -19.83 18.58 -6.44
N LEU A 297 -19.51 17.61 -7.32
CA LEU A 297 -19.06 16.28 -6.91
C LEU A 297 -17.63 16.29 -6.35
N ASN A 298 -16.81 17.29 -6.77
CA ASN A 298 -15.49 17.49 -6.20
C ASN A 298 -15.44 18.63 -5.17
N ASP A 299 -16.57 19.08 -4.61
CA ASP A 299 -16.58 19.86 -3.38
C ASP A 299 -15.98 19.03 -2.24
N LEU A 300 -15.22 19.67 -1.36
CA LEU A 300 -14.37 18.97 -0.39
C LEU A 300 -15.06 17.83 0.37
N ALA A 301 -16.29 18.04 0.85
CA ALA A 301 -17.00 17.02 1.61
C ALA A 301 -17.37 15.79 0.77
N HIS A 302 -17.82 15.99 -0.48
CA HIS A 302 -18.08 14.91 -1.43
C HIS A 302 -16.78 14.21 -1.85
N ALA A 303 -15.74 14.99 -2.16
CA ALA A 303 -14.44 14.45 -2.55
C ALA A 303 -13.88 13.52 -1.46
N ILE A 304 -13.86 13.94 -0.20
CA ILE A 304 -13.39 13.12 0.92
C ILE A 304 -14.20 11.80 1.00
N GLN A 305 -15.53 11.89 0.89
CA GLN A 305 -16.40 10.71 0.97
C GLN A 305 -16.12 9.73 -0.16
N ASP A 306 -16.05 10.19 -1.40
CA ASP A 306 -15.88 9.32 -2.57
C ASP A 306 -14.46 8.78 -2.68
N LEU A 307 -13.42 9.61 -2.44
CA LEU A 307 -12.02 9.17 -2.41
C LEU A 307 -11.78 8.09 -1.35
N SER A 308 -12.35 8.26 -0.15
CA SER A 308 -12.31 7.25 0.90
C SER A 308 -13.05 5.97 0.48
N ARG A 309 -14.23 6.09 -0.11
CA ARG A 309 -15.03 4.96 -0.56
C ARG A 309 -14.37 4.16 -1.69
N MET A 310 -13.66 4.85 -2.57
CA MET A 310 -12.88 4.23 -3.66
C MET A 310 -11.51 3.71 -3.20
N HIS A 311 -11.12 3.92 -1.95
CA HIS A 311 -9.80 3.57 -1.42
C HIS A 311 -8.66 4.15 -2.26
N VAL A 312 -8.71 5.46 -2.55
CA VAL A 312 -7.72 6.12 -3.39
C VAL A 312 -6.37 6.20 -2.69
N SER A 313 -5.34 5.67 -3.35
CA SER A 313 -3.97 5.66 -2.84
C SER A 313 -3.12 6.80 -3.35
N TYR A 314 -3.37 7.26 -4.58
CA TYR A 314 -2.57 8.29 -5.24
C TYR A 314 -3.42 9.13 -6.20
N LEU A 315 -3.09 10.42 -6.34
CA LEU A 315 -3.72 11.35 -7.26
C LEU A 315 -2.67 12.21 -7.97
N ASN A 316 -3.00 12.70 -9.17
CA ASN A 316 -2.18 13.65 -9.89
C ASN A 316 -2.14 15.00 -9.15
N SER A 317 -0.93 15.52 -8.89
CA SER A 317 -0.71 16.81 -8.22
C SER A 317 -0.91 18.03 -9.13
N GLU A 318 -1.06 17.83 -10.44
CA GLU A 318 -1.06 18.87 -11.45
C GLU A 318 -2.40 18.98 -12.19
N HIS A 319 -3.23 17.94 -12.16
CA HIS A 319 -4.51 17.85 -12.85
C HIS A 319 -5.67 17.52 -11.90
N ASP A 320 -6.83 18.20 -11.97
CA ASP A 320 -7.19 19.43 -12.69
C ASP A 320 -6.86 20.64 -11.81
N PRO A 321 -6.17 21.67 -12.29
CA PRO A 321 -5.79 22.83 -11.48
C PRO A 321 -6.97 23.53 -10.81
N ALA A 322 -8.14 23.61 -11.47
CA ALA A 322 -9.32 24.26 -10.89
C ALA A 322 -9.86 23.50 -9.70
N VAL A 323 -9.85 22.16 -9.74
CA VAL A 323 -10.27 21.30 -8.62
C VAL A 323 -9.25 21.36 -7.49
N LEU A 324 -7.96 21.24 -7.80
CA LEU A 324 -6.89 21.30 -6.79
C LEU A 324 -6.86 22.65 -6.07
N ASP A 325 -7.02 23.76 -6.80
CA ASP A 325 -7.07 25.11 -6.22
C ASP A 325 -8.33 25.32 -5.38
N LYS A 326 -9.47 24.73 -5.76
CA LYS A 326 -10.70 24.72 -4.96
C LYS A 326 -10.45 24.00 -3.62
N TRP A 327 -9.75 22.86 -3.61
CA TRP A 327 -9.39 22.16 -2.37
C TRP A 327 -8.38 22.93 -1.53
N LYS A 328 -7.39 23.60 -2.14
CA LYS A 328 -6.45 24.49 -1.43
C LYS A 328 -7.15 25.66 -0.77
N ALA A 329 -8.22 26.19 -1.39
CA ALA A 329 -9.01 27.30 -0.86
C ALA A 329 -10.04 26.87 0.20
N ALA A 330 -10.51 25.62 0.18
CA ALA A 330 -11.48 25.10 1.14
C ALA A 330 -10.78 24.71 2.47
N ALA A 331 -11.38 25.03 3.61
CA ALA A 331 -10.88 24.60 4.91
C ALA A 331 -11.62 23.34 5.38
N TYR A 332 -10.89 22.34 5.86
CA TYR A 332 -11.47 21.20 6.57
C TYR A 332 -12.01 21.65 7.94
N LYS A 333 -13.25 21.32 8.25
CA LYS A 333 -13.95 21.83 9.43
C LYS A 333 -14.50 20.68 10.28
N ASP A 334 -13.67 20.21 11.20
CA ASP A 334 -14.07 19.33 12.29
C ASP A 334 -13.28 19.70 13.55
N LYS A 335 -13.94 20.32 14.52
CA LYS A 335 -13.30 20.81 15.76
C LYS A 335 -12.72 19.70 16.63
N ALA A 336 -13.15 18.46 16.46
CA ALA A 336 -12.65 17.31 17.19
C ALA A 336 -11.41 16.70 16.52
N SER A 337 -11.18 16.99 15.27
CA SER A 337 -10.07 16.47 14.48
C SER A 337 -8.79 17.29 14.62
N VAL A 338 -7.65 16.62 14.66
CA VAL A 338 -6.32 17.28 14.63
C VAL A 338 -6.06 18.02 13.30
N PHE A 339 -6.83 17.71 12.26
CA PHE A 339 -6.76 18.34 10.94
C PHE A 339 -7.62 19.59 10.81
N ASN A 340 -8.35 20.00 11.87
CA ASN A 340 -9.25 21.14 11.80
C ASN A 340 -8.54 22.43 11.40
N GLY A 341 -8.99 23.02 10.30
CA GLY A 341 -8.44 24.25 9.75
C GLY A 341 -7.37 24.06 8.68
N LEU A 342 -6.91 22.82 8.40
CA LEU A 342 -6.08 22.55 7.23
C LEU A 342 -6.86 22.85 5.95
N SER A 343 -6.13 23.13 4.85
CA SER A 343 -6.76 23.15 3.55
C SER A 343 -7.32 21.79 3.17
N GLY A 344 -8.33 21.72 2.32
CA GLY A 344 -8.88 20.47 1.83
C GLY A 344 -7.83 19.67 1.05
N TYR A 345 -6.94 20.34 0.34
CA TYR A 345 -5.80 19.72 -0.35
C TYR A 345 -4.89 19.01 0.65
N ASP A 346 -4.44 19.71 1.70
CA ASP A 346 -3.59 19.13 2.75
C ASP A 346 -4.28 17.99 3.50
N TYR A 347 -5.60 18.09 3.72
CA TYR A 347 -6.37 17.01 4.33
C TYR A 347 -6.37 15.75 3.44
N ILE A 348 -6.69 15.91 2.15
CA ILE A 348 -6.71 14.81 1.19
C ILE A 348 -5.31 14.19 1.06
N GLU A 349 -4.25 15.00 0.92
CA GLU A 349 -2.86 14.54 0.86
C GLU A 349 -2.49 13.62 2.03
N ARG A 350 -2.88 14.01 3.25
CA ARG A 350 -2.59 13.24 4.47
C ARG A 350 -3.41 11.95 4.60
N HIS A 351 -4.44 11.78 3.75
CA HIS A 351 -5.33 10.61 3.79
C HIS A 351 -5.24 9.73 2.53
N LEU A 352 -4.60 10.19 1.46
CA LEU A 352 -4.31 9.33 0.31
C LEU A 352 -3.52 8.11 0.75
N GLY A 353 -4.02 6.91 0.38
CA GLY A 353 -3.43 5.66 0.80
C GLY A 353 -3.65 5.34 2.28
N TYR A 354 -2.65 4.79 2.93
CA TYR A 354 -2.71 4.38 4.33
C TYR A 354 -2.13 5.42 5.28
N ARG A 355 -2.74 5.53 6.47
CA ARG A 355 -2.28 6.37 7.57
C ARG A 355 -2.55 5.66 8.90
N TYR A 356 -1.52 5.15 9.54
CA TYR A 356 -1.65 4.36 10.75
C TYR A 356 -1.53 5.22 12.00
N VAL A 357 -2.53 5.12 12.89
CA VAL A 357 -2.54 5.76 14.21
C VAL A 357 -2.56 4.69 15.29
N ILE A 358 -1.55 4.66 16.13
CA ILE A 358 -1.56 3.83 17.33
C ILE A 358 -2.53 4.47 18.32
N GLN A 359 -3.58 3.73 18.68
CA GLN A 359 -4.65 4.18 19.57
C GLN A 359 -4.38 3.87 21.02
N ASP A 360 -3.73 2.74 21.28
CA ASP A 360 -3.46 2.25 22.62
C ASP A 360 -2.34 1.21 22.62
N THR A 361 -1.61 1.13 23.75
CA THR A 361 -0.61 0.10 24.02
C THR A 361 -0.76 -0.40 25.45
N ALA A 362 -0.67 -1.71 25.66
CA ALA A 362 -0.86 -2.31 26.98
C ALA A 362 0.04 -3.54 27.18
N LEU A 363 0.30 -3.86 28.43
CA LEU A 363 0.90 -5.13 28.83
C LEU A 363 -0.05 -5.85 29.79
N ASP A 364 -0.58 -6.99 29.36
CA ASP A 364 -1.36 -7.89 30.21
C ASP A 364 -0.54 -9.14 30.52
N SER A 365 -0.14 -9.29 31.77
CA SER A 365 0.75 -10.36 32.21
C SER A 365 2.07 -10.37 31.45
N SER A 366 2.19 -11.13 30.38
CA SER A 366 3.36 -11.16 29.48
C SER A 366 3.02 -10.77 28.05
N ASP A 367 1.75 -10.56 27.73
CA ASP A 367 1.28 -10.28 26.38
C ASP A 367 1.24 -8.77 26.18
N PHE A 368 2.15 -8.28 25.34
CA PHE A 368 2.18 -6.89 24.93
C PHE A 368 1.23 -6.69 23.76
N GLN A 369 0.37 -5.69 23.86
CA GLN A 369 -0.68 -5.38 22.90
C GLN A 369 -0.50 -3.99 22.34
N ILE A 370 -0.72 -3.86 21.03
CA ILE A 370 -0.78 -2.57 20.31
C ILE A 370 -2.09 -2.55 19.53
N ARG A 371 -2.90 -1.52 19.74
CA ARG A 371 -4.10 -1.26 18.94
C ARG A 371 -3.80 -0.13 17.97
N LEU A 372 -3.98 -0.42 16.69
CA LEU A 372 -3.65 0.49 15.59
C LEU A 372 -4.86 0.61 14.67
N GLU A 373 -5.16 1.83 14.23
CA GLU A 373 -6.20 2.14 13.25
C GLU A 373 -5.58 2.69 11.97
N ASN A 374 -6.10 2.26 10.83
CA ASN A 374 -5.80 2.89 9.55
C ASN A 374 -6.85 3.97 9.29
N VAL A 375 -6.46 5.24 9.43
CA VAL A 375 -7.34 6.41 9.19
C VAL A 375 -7.19 6.98 7.78
N GLY A 376 -6.33 6.42 6.95
CA GLY A 376 -6.18 6.79 5.53
C GLY A 376 -7.34 6.29 4.66
N PHE A 377 -7.33 6.64 3.39
CA PHE A 377 -8.37 6.21 2.45
C PHE A 377 -8.18 4.77 1.96
N SER A 378 -6.97 4.23 2.00
CA SER A 378 -6.64 2.92 1.43
C SER A 378 -5.74 2.09 2.36
N VAL A 379 -5.30 0.93 1.90
CA VAL A 379 -4.40 0.03 2.62
C VAL A 379 -2.96 0.15 2.10
N CYS A 380 -2.00 -0.36 2.87
CA CYS A 380 -0.68 -0.66 2.36
C CYS A 380 -0.72 -2.04 1.67
N TYR A 381 -0.57 -2.06 0.34
CA TYR A 381 -0.61 -3.31 -0.44
C TYR A 381 0.67 -4.15 -0.32
N ARG A 382 1.63 -3.71 0.49
CA ARG A 382 2.86 -4.44 0.82
C ARG A 382 2.79 -4.96 2.25
N LYS A 383 3.26 -6.18 2.45
CA LYS A 383 3.36 -6.74 3.79
C LYS A 383 4.56 -6.12 4.50
N LEU A 384 4.30 -5.53 5.66
CA LEU A 384 5.33 -4.89 6.48
C LEU A 384 5.92 -5.89 7.48
N ASP A 385 7.21 -5.71 7.77
CA ASP A 385 7.85 -6.31 8.93
C ASP A 385 7.57 -5.45 10.16
N LEU A 386 7.12 -6.11 11.24
CA LEU A 386 6.71 -5.46 12.47
C LEU A 386 7.60 -5.93 13.61
N GLN A 387 8.14 -5.01 14.40
CA GLN A 387 9.06 -5.31 15.49
C GLN A 387 8.74 -4.51 16.75
N LEU A 388 8.72 -5.19 17.88
CA LEU A 388 8.81 -4.58 19.20
C LEU A 388 10.25 -4.69 19.69
N THR A 389 10.83 -3.59 20.16
CA THR A 389 12.20 -3.56 20.68
C THR A 389 12.21 -3.00 22.10
N LEU A 390 12.88 -3.70 23.01
CA LEU A 390 13.15 -3.24 24.36
C LEU A 390 14.61 -2.84 24.46
N VAL A 391 14.86 -1.62 24.88
CA VAL A 391 16.23 -1.10 25.11
C VAL A 391 16.41 -0.79 26.58
N SER A 392 17.33 -1.50 27.23
CA SER A 392 17.62 -1.29 28.65
C SER A 392 18.37 0.03 28.89
N SER A 393 18.34 0.52 30.12
CA SER A 393 19.14 1.70 30.53
C SER A 393 20.66 1.56 30.30
N ASP A 394 21.16 0.31 30.21
CA ASP A 394 22.56 -0.01 29.95
C ASP A 394 22.85 -0.21 28.45
N GLY A 395 21.84 -0.06 27.58
CA GLY A 395 21.94 -0.14 26.13
C GLY A 395 21.82 -1.57 25.57
N GLU A 396 21.42 -2.57 26.37
CA GLU A 396 21.09 -3.90 25.85
C GLU A 396 19.77 -3.84 25.03
N VAL A 397 19.76 -4.47 23.85
CA VAL A 397 18.65 -4.45 22.91
C VAL A 397 18.05 -5.84 22.77
N PHE A 398 16.73 -5.94 22.92
CA PHE A 398 15.96 -7.17 22.75
C PHE A 398 14.85 -6.91 21.73
N SER A 399 14.88 -7.59 20.59
CA SER A 399 13.93 -7.40 19.49
C SER A 399 13.03 -8.61 19.34
N PHE A 400 11.73 -8.35 19.12
CA PHE A 400 10.68 -9.33 19.03
C PHE A 400 9.84 -9.06 17.79
N PRO A 401 9.84 -9.96 16.78
CA PRO A 401 9.00 -9.81 15.61
C PRO A 401 7.53 -10.02 15.97
N ILE A 402 6.65 -9.16 15.44
CA ILE A 402 5.20 -9.28 15.59
C ILE A 402 4.61 -9.92 14.34
N SER A 403 3.81 -10.96 14.50
CA SER A 403 3.14 -11.64 13.39
C SER A 403 1.79 -11.00 13.11
N SER A 404 1.72 -10.18 12.06
CA SER A 404 0.47 -9.66 11.51
C SER A 404 0.67 -9.39 10.01
N ASP A 405 -0.42 -9.33 9.27
CA ASP A 405 -0.38 -8.96 7.86
C ASP A 405 -1.01 -7.57 7.68
N SER A 406 -0.15 -6.57 7.50
CA SER A 406 -0.53 -5.16 7.35
C SER A 406 -1.41 -4.87 6.13
N ARG A 407 -1.42 -5.76 5.13
CA ARG A 407 -2.25 -5.63 3.93
C ARG A 407 -3.75 -5.76 4.22
N PHE A 408 -4.10 -6.28 5.39
CA PHE A 408 -5.49 -6.41 5.85
C PHE A 408 -5.88 -5.39 6.93
N TRP A 409 -5.09 -4.36 7.15
CA TRP A 409 -5.45 -3.24 8.02
C TRP A 409 -6.31 -2.24 7.24
N ILE A 410 -7.57 -2.62 7.09
CA ILE A 410 -8.56 -1.92 6.26
C ILE A 410 -8.91 -0.56 6.89
N PRO A 411 -9.08 0.52 6.10
CA PRO A 411 -9.49 1.83 6.60
C PRO A 411 -10.70 1.80 7.53
N GLY A 412 -10.63 2.56 8.61
CA GLY A 412 -11.68 2.64 9.63
C GLY A 412 -11.82 1.38 10.50
N THR A 413 -10.87 0.43 10.40
CA THR A 413 -10.85 -0.75 11.27
C THR A 413 -9.64 -0.74 12.21
N THR A 414 -9.79 -1.33 13.38
CA THR A 414 -8.69 -1.49 14.34
C THR A 414 -7.96 -2.81 14.10
N ALA A 415 -6.65 -2.74 13.92
CA ALA A 415 -5.77 -3.90 13.97
C ALA A 415 -5.27 -4.11 15.40
N GLU A 416 -5.39 -5.32 15.91
CA GLU A 416 -4.86 -5.72 17.21
C GLU A 416 -3.60 -6.57 17.01
N LEU A 417 -2.47 -6.03 17.47
CA LEU A 417 -1.17 -6.71 17.43
C LEU A 417 -0.88 -7.23 18.84
N SER A 418 -0.41 -8.45 18.94
CA SER A 418 -0.04 -9.05 20.23
C SER A 418 1.25 -9.83 20.12
N ILE A 419 2.07 -9.75 21.17
CA ILE A 419 3.31 -10.51 21.29
C ILE A 419 3.58 -10.87 22.75
N SER A 420 3.91 -12.14 23.00
CA SER A 420 4.26 -12.62 24.33
C SER A 420 5.75 -12.36 24.62
N LEU A 421 6.02 -11.55 25.63
CA LEU A 421 7.38 -11.18 26.04
C LEU A 421 7.94 -12.18 27.06
N PRO A 422 9.22 -12.59 26.94
CA PRO A 422 9.87 -13.49 27.89
C PRO A 422 10.35 -12.73 29.15
N LEU A 423 9.43 -12.04 29.85
CA LEU A 423 9.73 -11.12 30.95
C LEU A 423 10.59 -11.74 32.07
N ALA A 424 10.44 -13.02 32.32
CA ALA A 424 11.23 -13.75 33.32
C ALA A 424 12.74 -13.83 32.97
N ARG A 425 13.09 -13.67 31.68
CA ARG A 425 14.46 -13.71 31.16
C ARG A 425 15.13 -12.36 31.13
N LEU A 426 14.36 -11.26 31.17
CA LEU A 426 14.88 -9.91 31.19
C LEU A 426 15.54 -9.60 32.53
N ALA A 427 16.60 -8.79 32.53
CA ALA A 427 17.22 -8.30 33.72
C ALA A 427 16.27 -7.37 34.51
N LYS A 428 16.52 -7.17 35.80
CA LYS A 428 15.84 -6.11 36.57
C LYS A 428 16.31 -4.75 36.04
N GLY A 429 15.37 -3.84 35.78
CA GLY A 429 15.68 -2.51 35.30
C GLY A 429 14.55 -1.89 34.52
N SER A 430 14.83 -0.72 33.97
CA SER A 430 13.94 0.04 33.09
C SER A 430 14.31 -0.20 31.63
N TYR A 431 13.31 -0.36 30.79
CA TYR A 431 13.43 -0.55 29.35
C TYR A 431 12.57 0.48 28.63
N THR A 432 13.12 1.16 27.64
CA THR A 432 12.31 1.89 26.67
C THR A 432 11.73 0.91 25.67
N VAL A 433 10.44 1.01 25.41
CA VAL A 433 9.72 0.13 24.48
C VAL A 433 9.52 0.86 23.17
N TYR A 434 10.04 0.27 22.10
CA TYR A 434 9.94 0.81 20.74
C TYR A 434 9.08 -0.09 19.87
N PHE A 435 8.36 0.54 18.94
CA PHE A 435 7.65 -0.15 17.87
C PHE A 435 8.16 0.34 16.52
N GLN A 436 8.36 -0.58 15.60
CA GLN A 436 8.84 -0.28 14.26
C GLN A 436 8.03 -1.07 13.22
N MET A 437 7.68 -0.40 12.14
CA MET A 437 7.11 -0.97 10.91
C MET A 437 8.08 -0.71 9.77
N THR A 438 8.45 -1.73 9.02
CA THR A 438 9.43 -1.59 7.92
C THR A 438 8.88 -2.25 6.66
N ASP A 439 8.98 -1.55 5.52
CA ASP A 439 8.82 -2.18 4.22
C ASP A 439 10.07 -3.01 3.92
N PRO A 440 9.96 -4.35 3.83
CA PRO A 440 11.12 -5.21 3.64
C PRO A 440 11.74 -5.11 2.24
N VAL A 441 10.98 -4.65 1.24
CA VAL A 441 11.46 -4.48 -0.15
C VAL A 441 12.30 -3.21 -0.26
N LEU A 442 11.77 -2.09 0.25
CA LEU A 442 12.45 -0.79 0.21
C LEU A 442 13.47 -0.60 1.32
N GLN A 443 13.49 -1.47 2.33
CA GLN A 443 14.24 -1.28 3.58
C GLN A 443 13.95 0.09 4.21
N ARG A 444 12.68 0.50 4.16
CA ARG A 444 12.22 1.82 4.57
C ARG A 444 11.23 1.71 5.73
N GLU A 445 11.46 2.52 6.75
CA GLU A 445 10.54 2.62 7.87
C GLU A 445 9.24 3.28 7.47
N ILE A 446 8.13 2.75 7.99
CA ILE A 446 6.77 3.29 7.84
C ILE A 446 6.45 4.09 9.11
N LEU A 447 6.15 5.35 8.91
CA LEU A 447 5.89 6.30 9.98
C LEU A 447 4.43 6.21 10.44
N PRO A 448 4.15 5.94 11.73
CA PRO A 448 2.82 6.14 12.30
C PRO A 448 2.48 7.62 12.45
N ALA A 449 1.21 7.95 12.39
CA ALA A 449 0.72 9.32 12.54
C ALA A 449 0.54 9.70 14.02
N ASN A 450 1.55 9.48 14.83
CA ASN A 450 1.55 9.80 16.26
C ASN A 450 2.71 10.74 16.62
N THR A 451 2.58 11.47 17.71
CA THR A 451 3.60 12.40 18.22
C THR A 451 4.69 11.72 19.07
N PHE A 452 4.97 10.44 18.84
CA PHE A 452 6.00 9.70 19.57
C PHE A 452 7.41 10.23 19.27
N SER A 453 8.30 10.12 20.25
CA SER A 453 9.72 10.30 19.99
C SER A 453 10.25 9.13 19.14
N HIS A 454 11.22 9.43 18.28
CA HIS A 454 11.74 8.49 17.29
C HIS A 454 13.29 8.51 17.30
N ASP A 455 13.89 7.32 17.26
CA ASP A 455 15.34 7.15 17.10
C ASP A 455 15.65 5.91 16.23
N THR A 456 16.89 5.43 16.25
CA THR A 456 17.34 4.28 15.46
C THR A 456 16.69 2.94 15.82
N HIS A 457 15.93 2.87 16.91
CA HIS A 457 15.17 1.67 17.35
C HIS A 457 13.71 1.72 16.96
N GLY A 458 13.26 2.85 16.37
CA GLY A 458 11.86 3.10 15.98
C GLY A 458 11.18 4.13 16.86
N PHE A 459 9.86 4.01 17.03
CA PHE A 459 9.01 4.93 17.80
C PHE A 459 8.88 4.47 19.24
N SER A 460 9.27 5.34 20.19
CA SER A 460 9.14 5.06 21.62
C SER A 460 7.67 5.13 22.03
N ILE A 461 7.10 4.00 22.42
CA ILE A 461 5.69 3.85 22.76
C ILE A 461 5.44 3.68 24.25
N GLY A 462 6.48 3.64 25.07
CA GLY A 462 6.37 3.55 26.53
C GLY A 462 7.62 3.06 27.23
N THR A 463 7.48 2.88 28.54
CA THR A 463 8.56 2.37 29.41
C THR A 463 8.08 1.14 30.15
N LEU A 464 8.93 0.11 30.22
CA LEU A 464 8.69 -1.15 30.94
C LEU A 464 9.66 -1.28 32.12
N GLU A 465 9.13 -1.34 33.33
CA GLU A 465 9.89 -1.57 34.55
C GLU A 465 9.83 -3.05 34.97
N ILE A 466 10.95 -3.71 35.05
CA ILE A 466 11.09 -5.08 35.54
C ILE A 466 11.65 -5.05 36.96
N SER A 467 10.89 -5.52 37.92
CA SER A 467 11.36 -5.75 39.29
C SER A 467 11.34 -7.23 39.63
N LYS A 468 12.43 -7.77 40.18
CA LYS A 468 12.47 -9.14 40.68
C LYS A 468 12.04 -9.12 42.15
N LEU A 469 11.05 -9.93 42.48
CA LEU A 469 10.67 -10.19 43.87
C LEU A 469 11.64 -11.23 44.41
N TYR A 470 12.30 -10.92 45.51
CA TYR A 470 13.24 -11.82 46.19
C TYR A 470 12.51 -12.98 46.86
#